data_9983117bfdc748aa2d418d27e1aa793e
#
_entry.id   9983117bfdc748aa2d418d27e1aa793e
#
_cell.length_a   1.000
_cell.length_b   1.000
_cell.length_c   1.000
_cell.angle_alpha   90.00
_cell.angle_beta   90.00
_cell.angle_gamma   90.00
#
_symmetry.space_group_name_H-M   'P 1'
#
loop_
_entity.id
_entity.type
_entity.pdbx_description
1 polymer ?
#
loop_
_entity_poly.entity_id
_entity_poly.type
_entity_poly.pdbx_seq_one_letter_code
_entity_poly.pdbx_strand_id
1 'polypeptide(L)'
;MASFHASDRPFDFERGCIIDFDLQTGLSKTIATSKRYLSQMRGMYQDKEAFDCELQKGDPVVYEFHELPIKEDPGDFAFGCSILNPGKVGDEYYFTKGHFHTILMTGEVYYCLKGHG
;
A
#
# COMPACT_ATOMS: atom_id res chain seq x y z
N MET A 1 -17.62 30.46 -5.40
CA MET A 1 -17.07 29.81 -4.20
C MET A 1 -18.17 28.95 -3.59
N ALA A 2 -18.02 27.64 -3.68
CA ALA A 2 -18.92 26.77 -2.95
C ALA A 2 -18.60 26.87 -1.47
N SER A 3 -19.54 27.34 -0.64
CA SER A 3 -19.41 27.29 0.81
C SER A 3 -19.45 25.83 1.23
N PHE A 4 -18.36 25.33 1.76
CA PHE A 4 -18.37 24.09 2.51
C PHE A 4 -19.21 24.31 3.76
N HIS A 5 -20.46 23.92 3.72
CA HIS A 5 -21.18 23.66 4.94
C HIS A 5 -20.61 22.34 5.50
N ALA A 6 -19.94 22.43 6.64
CA ALA A 6 -19.72 21.24 7.43
C ALA A 6 -21.09 20.56 7.57
N SER A 7 -21.22 19.36 7.04
CA SER A 7 -22.49 18.67 7.08
C SER A 7 -22.88 18.54 8.54
N ASP A 8 -24.11 18.93 8.89
CA ASP A 8 -24.73 18.70 10.19
C ASP A 8 -24.93 17.20 10.49
N ARG A 9 -24.17 16.34 9.85
CA ARG A 9 -24.17 14.92 10.17
C ARG A 9 -23.43 14.74 11.50
N PRO A 10 -24.09 14.23 12.51
CA PRO A 10 -23.42 13.91 13.75
C PRO A 10 -22.26 12.96 13.42
N PHE A 11 -21.10 13.20 14.04
CA PHE A 11 -19.96 12.30 13.88
C PHE A 11 -20.37 10.90 14.31
N ASP A 12 -20.34 9.98 13.35
CA ASP A 12 -20.73 8.59 13.59
C ASP A 12 -19.56 7.85 14.23
N PHE A 13 -19.52 7.82 15.55
CA PHE A 13 -18.51 7.10 16.31
C PHE A 13 -18.56 5.58 16.08
N GLU A 14 -19.67 5.05 15.59
CA GLU A 14 -19.79 3.63 15.26
C GLU A 14 -19.05 3.27 13.96
N ARG A 15 -18.83 4.25 13.09
CA ARG A 15 -18.02 4.08 11.86
C ARG A 15 -16.52 4.32 12.10
N GLY A 16 -16.17 4.94 13.20
CA GLY A 16 -14.76 5.14 13.58
C GLY A 16 -14.14 3.83 14.01
N CYS A 17 -12.90 3.56 13.57
CA CYS A 17 -12.10 2.47 14.11
C CYS A 17 -10.86 3.04 14.80
N ILE A 18 -10.54 2.46 15.94
CA ILE A 18 -9.29 2.74 16.64
C ILE A 18 -8.33 1.62 16.29
N ILE A 19 -7.18 1.98 15.75
CA ILE A 19 -6.13 1.04 15.41
C ILE A 19 -4.90 1.31 16.25
N ASP A 20 -4.29 0.23 16.69
CA ASP A 20 -2.95 0.24 17.26
C ASP A 20 -1.93 0.26 16.09
N PHE A 21 -1.28 1.40 15.90
CA PHE A 21 -0.35 1.63 14.80
C PHE A 21 0.95 2.22 15.33
N ASP A 22 2.04 1.50 15.12
CA ASP A 22 3.38 1.97 15.46
C ASP A 22 3.92 2.87 14.33
N LEU A 23 4.03 4.17 14.61
CA LEU A 23 4.54 5.15 13.65
C LEU A 23 6.02 4.96 13.30
N GLN A 24 6.79 4.22 14.07
CA GLN A 24 8.21 3.99 13.77
C GLN A 24 8.40 2.81 12.82
N THR A 25 7.56 1.80 12.94
CA THR A 25 7.68 0.56 12.15
C THR A 25 6.67 0.46 11.03
N GLY A 26 5.59 1.23 11.09
CA GLY A 26 4.46 1.12 10.15
C GLY A 26 3.61 -0.13 10.37
N LEU A 27 3.75 -0.78 11.53
CA LEU A 27 3.08 -2.04 11.82
C LEU A 27 1.89 -1.85 12.76
N SER A 28 0.92 -2.73 12.60
CA SER A 28 -0.20 -2.89 13.52
C SER A 28 -0.31 -4.35 13.93
N LYS A 29 -0.62 -4.60 15.20
CA LYS A 29 -0.87 -5.95 15.70
C LYS A 29 -2.23 -6.49 15.31
N THR A 30 -3.13 -5.60 14.92
CA THR A 30 -4.55 -5.90 14.67
C THR A 30 -4.92 -5.97 13.19
N ILE A 31 -4.03 -5.49 12.31
CA ILE A 31 -4.27 -5.46 10.86
C ILE A 31 -3.65 -6.68 10.21
N ALA A 32 -4.42 -7.34 9.35
CA ALA A 32 -3.92 -8.45 8.55
C ALA A 32 -2.86 -7.95 7.55
N THR A 33 -1.80 -8.73 7.41
CA THR A 33 -0.74 -8.46 6.44
C THR A 33 -0.94 -9.29 5.20
N SER A 34 -0.87 -8.67 4.05
CA SER A 34 -0.73 -9.35 2.76
C SER A 34 0.70 -9.23 2.24
N LYS A 35 1.16 -10.26 1.55
CA LYS A 35 2.50 -10.31 0.98
C LYS A 35 2.42 -10.39 -0.53
N ARG A 36 3.30 -9.67 -1.20
CA ARG A 36 3.49 -9.75 -2.63
C ARG A 36 4.83 -10.39 -2.94
N TYR A 37 4.76 -11.55 -3.58
CA TYR A 37 5.93 -12.31 -4.01
C TYR A 37 6.41 -11.89 -5.40
N LEU A 38 7.67 -12.16 -5.70
CA LEU A 38 8.27 -11.82 -6.99
C LEU A 38 7.48 -12.43 -8.17
N SER A 39 7.05 -13.68 -8.04
CA SER A 39 6.23 -14.36 -9.07
C SER A 39 4.97 -13.59 -9.44
N GLN A 40 4.37 -12.88 -8.49
CA GLN A 40 3.16 -12.07 -8.67
C GLN A 40 3.44 -10.71 -9.35
N MET A 41 4.71 -10.37 -9.53
CA MET A 41 5.17 -9.15 -10.19
C MET A 41 5.51 -9.38 -11.68
N ARG A 42 5.18 -10.55 -12.21
CA ARG A 42 5.45 -10.90 -13.61
C ARG A 42 4.86 -9.88 -14.58
N GLY A 43 5.67 -9.40 -15.50
CA GLY A 43 5.29 -8.40 -16.49
C GLY A 43 5.38 -6.95 -16.01
N MET A 44 5.79 -6.73 -14.76
CA MET A 44 5.95 -5.39 -14.20
C MET A 44 7.36 -4.81 -14.43
N TYR A 45 8.36 -5.67 -14.60
CA TYR A 45 9.74 -5.30 -14.87
C TYR A 45 10.02 -5.28 -16.38
N GLN A 46 10.90 -4.38 -16.81
CA GLN A 46 11.27 -4.23 -18.23
C GLN A 46 12.15 -5.38 -18.70
N ASP A 47 13.13 -5.76 -17.88
CA ASP A 47 14.05 -6.88 -18.16
C ASP A 47 13.43 -8.22 -17.76
N LYS A 48 12.83 -8.87 -18.76
CA LYS A 48 12.15 -10.16 -18.56
C LYS A 48 13.12 -11.30 -18.28
N GLU A 49 14.32 -11.25 -18.87
CA GLU A 49 15.34 -12.28 -18.66
C GLU A 49 15.91 -12.20 -17.24
N ALA A 50 16.23 -10.99 -16.80
CA ALA A 50 16.63 -10.76 -15.40
C ALA A 50 15.55 -11.19 -14.42
N PHE A 51 14.27 -10.93 -14.74
CA PHE A 51 13.15 -11.36 -13.91
C PHE A 51 13.11 -12.89 -13.77
N ASP A 52 13.19 -13.61 -14.88
CA ASP A 52 13.16 -15.07 -14.87
C ASP A 52 14.39 -15.65 -14.15
N CYS A 53 15.57 -15.05 -14.31
CA CYS A 53 16.76 -15.41 -13.57
C CYS A 53 16.60 -15.23 -12.05
N GLU A 54 16.05 -14.08 -11.61
CA GLU A 54 15.82 -13.85 -10.18
C GLU A 54 14.79 -14.82 -9.62
N LEU A 55 13.72 -15.09 -10.35
CA LEU A 55 12.68 -16.03 -9.94
C LEU A 55 13.19 -17.48 -9.82
N GLN A 56 14.16 -17.87 -10.64
CA GLN A 56 14.81 -19.20 -10.53
C GLN A 56 15.62 -19.36 -9.25
N LYS A 57 16.15 -18.26 -8.69
CA LYS A 57 16.87 -18.27 -7.40
C LYS A 57 15.94 -18.42 -6.20
N GLY A 58 14.66 -18.15 -6.38
CA GLY A 58 13.62 -18.22 -5.37
C GLY A 58 12.49 -17.25 -5.65
N ASP A 59 11.45 -17.29 -4.81
CA ASP A 59 10.29 -16.41 -4.91
C ASP A 59 10.21 -15.50 -3.65
N PRO A 60 11.08 -14.48 -3.57
CA PRO A 60 11.12 -13.62 -2.39
C PRO A 60 9.89 -12.72 -2.28
N VAL A 61 9.61 -12.28 -1.06
CA VAL A 61 8.63 -11.23 -0.81
C VAL A 61 9.19 -9.89 -1.29
N VAL A 62 8.51 -9.27 -2.25
CA VAL A 62 8.88 -7.95 -2.78
C VAL A 62 8.41 -6.86 -1.81
N TYR A 63 7.16 -6.95 -1.35
CA TYR A 63 6.63 -6.05 -0.33
C TYR A 63 5.54 -6.70 0.50
N GLU A 64 5.35 -6.17 1.69
CA GLU A 64 4.24 -6.47 2.57
C GLU A 64 3.31 -5.26 2.63
N PHE A 65 2.03 -5.52 2.74
CA PHE A 65 1.02 -4.49 2.75
C PHE A 65 0.07 -4.71 3.92
N HIS A 66 -0.03 -3.69 4.76
CA HIS A 66 -0.90 -3.63 5.92
C HIS A 66 -1.98 -2.61 5.62
N GLU A 67 -3.19 -3.05 5.34
CA GLU A 67 -4.30 -2.19 5.01
C GLU A 67 -5.43 -2.40 5.98
N LEU A 68 -6.03 -1.30 6.40
CA LEU A 68 -7.28 -1.33 7.13
C LEU A 68 -8.39 -1.82 6.21
N PRO A 69 -9.15 -2.85 6.62
CA PRO A 69 -10.29 -3.34 5.85
C PRO A 69 -11.49 -2.38 6.01
N ILE A 70 -11.34 -1.16 5.53
CA ILE A 70 -12.40 -0.15 5.54
C ILE A 70 -13.09 -0.19 4.19
N LYS A 71 -14.43 -0.17 4.21
CA LYS A 71 -15.19 0.03 2.98
C LYS A 71 -14.98 1.47 2.51
N GLU A 72 -14.46 1.61 1.31
CA GLU A 72 -14.25 2.92 0.69
C GLU A 72 -15.59 3.48 0.20
N ASP A 73 -16.02 4.58 0.80
CA ASP A 73 -17.10 5.43 0.30
C ASP A 73 -16.50 6.73 -0.27
N PRO A 74 -17.18 7.44 -1.18
CA PRO A 74 -16.69 8.70 -1.71
C PRO A 74 -16.36 9.70 -0.60
N GLY A 75 -15.11 10.16 -0.56
CA GLY A 75 -14.61 11.07 0.46
C GLY A 75 -13.88 10.42 1.63
N ASP A 76 -13.90 9.10 1.73
CA ASP A 76 -13.13 8.36 2.73
C ASP A 76 -11.66 8.23 2.31
N PHE A 77 -10.80 8.07 3.31
CA PHE A 77 -9.40 7.73 3.10
C PHE A 77 -9.17 6.26 3.42
N ALA A 78 -8.60 5.54 2.47
CA ALA A 78 -7.93 4.28 2.79
C ALA A 78 -6.67 4.59 3.61
N PHE A 79 -6.37 3.74 4.58
CA PHE A 79 -5.17 3.86 5.39
C PHE A 79 -4.42 2.54 5.38
N GLY A 80 -3.12 2.60 5.11
CA GLY A 80 -2.28 1.42 5.10
C GLY A 80 -0.81 1.77 5.23
N CYS A 81 0.01 0.74 5.35
CA CYS A 81 1.46 0.83 5.33
C CYS A 81 2.03 -0.24 4.41
N SER A 82 2.95 0.15 3.54
CA SER A 82 3.71 -0.77 2.70
C SER A 82 5.14 -0.87 3.22
N ILE A 83 5.62 -2.10 3.37
CA ILE A 83 7.01 -2.40 3.70
C ILE A 83 7.65 -3.01 2.47
N LEU A 84 8.48 -2.23 1.80
CA LEU A 84 9.19 -2.64 0.61
C LEU A 84 10.52 -3.29 1.02
N ASN A 85 10.72 -4.54 0.60
CA ASN A 85 11.97 -5.23 0.84
C ASN A 85 13.07 -4.75 -0.12
N PRO A 86 14.33 -4.73 0.31
CA PRO A 86 15.43 -4.43 -0.58
C PRO A 86 15.60 -5.54 -1.62
N GLY A 87 15.84 -5.16 -2.86
CA GLY A 87 16.08 -6.09 -3.97
C GLY A 87 16.01 -5.42 -5.32
N LYS A 88 16.44 -6.16 -6.33
CA LYS A 88 16.46 -5.72 -7.73
C LYS A 88 16.08 -6.85 -8.66
N VAL A 89 15.57 -6.45 -9.83
CA VAL A 89 15.45 -7.27 -11.04
C VAL A 89 16.21 -6.54 -12.14
N GLY A 90 17.39 -7.04 -12.54
CA GLY A 90 18.29 -6.29 -13.38
C GLY A 90 18.69 -4.97 -12.72
N ASP A 91 18.45 -3.86 -13.40
CA ASP A 91 18.76 -2.52 -12.90
C ASP A 91 17.59 -1.87 -12.15
N GLU A 92 16.41 -2.47 -12.16
CA GLU A 92 15.23 -1.96 -11.50
C GLU A 92 15.14 -2.43 -10.05
N TYR A 93 14.96 -1.49 -9.11
CA TYR A 93 14.68 -1.80 -7.71
C TYR A 93 13.29 -2.43 -7.55
N TYR A 94 13.09 -3.15 -6.47
CA TYR A 94 11.75 -3.57 -6.07
C TYR A 94 10.85 -2.36 -5.88
N PHE A 95 9.59 -2.51 -6.27
CA PHE A 95 8.57 -1.48 -6.15
C PHE A 95 7.19 -2.09 -5.89
N THR A 96 6.26 -1.28 -5.45
CA THR A 96 4.88 -1.71 -5.27
C THR A 96 4.15 -1.72 -6.60
N LYS A 97 3.30 -2.73 -6.81
CA LYS A 97 2.47 -2.79 -8.01
C LYS A 97 1.48 -1.64 -8.02
N GLY A 98 1.51 -0.84 -9.08
CA GLY A 98 0.54 0.23 -9.27
C GLY A 98 -0.88 -0.30 -9.43
N HIS A 99 -1.85 0.54 -9.09
CA HIS A 99 -3.27 0.26 -9.22
C HIS A 99 -4.04 1.54 -9.54
N PHE A 100 -5.27 1.36 -9.97
CA PHE A 100 -6.23 2.45 -10.08
C PHE A 100 -7.19 2.38 -8.91
N HIS A 101 -7.51 3.53 -8.32
CA HIS A 101 -8.54 3.60 -7.30
C HIS A 101 -9.91 3.28 -7.88
N THR A 102 -10.75 2.59 -7.11
CA THR A 102 -12.14 2.30 -7.50
C THR A 102 -12.91 3.59 -7.75
N ILE A 103 -12.65 4.59 -6.92
CA ILE A 103 -13.16 5.95 -7.10
C ILE A 103 -12.07 6.75 -7.77
N LEU A 104 -12.23 7.04 -9.06
CA LEU A 104 -11.36 7.94 -9.81
C LEU A 104 -11.39 9.33 -9.15
N MET A 105 -10.40 10.15 -9.33
CA MET A 105 -10.28 11.49 -8.73
C MET A 105 -10.03 11.47 -7.21
N THR A 106 -9.48 10.40 -6.69
CA THR A 106 -9.04 10.29 -5.30
C THR A 106 -7.56 10.63 -5.20
N GLY A 107 -7.22 11.53 -4.27
CA GLY A 107 -5.83 11.85 -3.94
C GLY A 107 -5.21 10.78 -3.06
N GLU A 108 -3.89 10.61 -3.19
CA GLU A 108 -3.12 9.67 -2.38
C GLU A 108 -1.88 10.39 -1.84
N VAL A 109 -1.53 10.11 -0.59
CA VAL A 109 -0.34 10.66 0.06
C VAL A 109 0.51 9.52 0.59
N TYR A 110 1.77 9.49 0.18
CA TYR A 110 2.78 8.61 0.75
C TYR A 110 3.69 9.37 1.70
N TYR A 111 3.88 8.83 2.87
CA TYR A 111 4.79 9.36 3.87
C TYR A 111 5.81 8.29 4.26
N CYS A 112 7.09 8.58 4.05
CA CYS A 112 8.16 7.64 4.40
C CYS A 112 8.40 7.65 5.91
N LEU A 113 8.15 6.51 6.56
CA LEU A 113 8.41 6.32 8.00
C LEU A 113 9.85 5.90 8.25
N LYS A 114 10.40 5.06 7.37
CA LYS A 114 11.75 4.50 7.53
C LYS A 114 12.35 4.13 6.18
N GLY A 115 13.65 4.31 6.06
CA GLY A 115 14.40 3.99 4.84
C GLY A 115 14.54 5.20 3.92
N HIS A 116 15.01 4.92 2.73
CA HIS A 116 15.16 5.86 1.62
C HIS A 116 15.17 5.07 0.32
N GLY A 117 14.64 5.66 -0.73
CA GLY A 117 14.55 5.06 -2.07
C GLY A 117 14.49 6.15 -3.13
#